data_992c7814a4bb02aca2d0e77f84f4986a
#
_entry.id   992c7814a4bb02aca2d0e77f84f4986a
#
_cell.length_a   1.000
_cell.length_b   1.000
_cell.length_c   1.000
_cell.angle_alpha   90.00
_cell.angle_beta   90.00
_cell.angle_gamma   90.00
#
_symmetry.space_group_name_H-M   'P 1'
#
loop_
_entity.id
_entity.type
_entity.pdbx_description
1 polymer ?
#
loop_
_entity_poly.entity_id
_entity_poly.type
_entity_poly.pdbx_seq_one_letter_code
_entity_poly.pdbx_strand_id
1 'polypeptide(L)' 'MKVPKYIREKMHRIALHARMVSDLDREVGIWLEQNGIDVEKLSDGGGSGYEELSYGNDVTDELCAQIEQMES' A
#
# COMPACT_ATOMS: atom_id res chain seq x y z
N MET A 1 -3.39 26.78 23.91
CA MET A 1 -4.41 26.46 22.90
C MET A 1 -4.90 25.05 23.11
N LYS A 2 -6.21 24.86 23.12
CA LYS A 2 -6.77 23.52 23.24
C LYS A 2 -7.09 22.96 21.85
N VAL A 3 -6.72 21.71 21.62
CA VAL A 3 -7.04 21.05 20.38
C VAL A 3 -8.54 20.65 20.40
N PRO A 4 -9.33 21.04 19.40
CA PRO A 4 -10.74 20.65 19.35
C PRO A 4 -10.90 19.15 19.32
N LYS A 5 -12.01 18.68 19.88
CA LYS A 5 -12.30 17.25 19.93
C LYS A 5 -12.29 16.58 18.55
N TYR A 6 -12.90 17.23 17.55
CA TYR A 6 -12.98 16.66 16.22
C TYR A 6 -11.61 16.50 15.57
N ILE A 7 -10.66 17.36 15.90
CA ILE A 7 -9.29 17.24 15.40
C ILE A 7 -8.60 16.05 16.08
N ARG A 8 -8.81 15.89 17.39
CA ARG A 8 -8.24 14.74 18.11
C ARG A 8 -8.76 13.41 17.55
N GLU A 9 -10.04 13.36 17.24
CA GLU A 9 -10.63 12.17 16.65
C GLU A 9 -10.03 11.85 15.29
N LYS A 10 -9.77 12.87 14.47
CA LYS A 10 -9.12 12.68 13.18
C LYS A 10 -7.71 12.15 13.33
N MET A 11 -6.98 12.63 14.35
CA MET A 11 -5.63 12.12 14.63
C MET A 11 -5.67 10.64 15.00
N HIS A 12 -6.63 10.24 15.82
CA HIS A 12 -6.79 8.83 16.18
C HIS A 12 -7.10 7.98 14.95
N ARG A 13 -7.93 8.49 14.04
CA ARG A 13 -8.24 7.78 12.80
C ARG A 13 -7.03 7.62 11.91
N ILE A 14 -6.20 8.65 11.82
CA ILE A 14 -4.96 8.57 11.05
C ILE A 14 -4.08 7.44 11.59
N ALA A 15 -3.91 7.38 12.90
CA ALA A 15 -3.11 6.33 13.52
C ALA A 15 -3.69 4.94 13.26
N LEU A 16 -5.00 4.81 13.37
CA LEU A 16 -5.69 3.54 13.14
C LEU A 16 -5.54 3.08 11.69
N HIS A 17 -5.78 3.99 10.74
CA HIS A 17 -5.66 3.66 9.33
C HIS A 17 -4.22 3.32 8.94
N ALA A 18 -3.25 4.00 9.54
CA ALA A 18 -1.85 3.70 9.29
C ALA A 18 -1.49 2.27 9.73
N ARG A 19 -2.03 1.82 10.86
CA ARG A 19 -1.85 0.45 11.32
C ARG A 19 -2.48 -0.55 10.38
N MET A 20 -3.69 -0.24 9.89
CA MET A 20 -4.38 -1.11 8.95
C MET A 20 -3.62 -1.23 7.64
N VAL A 21 -3.08 -0.11 7.15
CA VAL A 21 -2.28 -0.11 5.93
C VAL A 21 -1.04 -0.97 6.13
N SER A 22 -0.37 -0.84 7.26
CA SER A 22 0.83 -1.62 7.57
C SER A 22 0.55 -3.12 7.59
N ASP A 23 -0.57 -3.52 8.20
CA ASP A 23 -0.95 -4.93 8.28
C ASP A 23 -1.29 -5.49 6.90
N LEU A 24 -2.05 -4.74 6.12
CA LEU A 24 -2.41 -5.15 4.76
C LEU A 24 -1.18 -5.22 3.87
N ASP A 25 -0.30 -4.26 4.00
CA ASP A 25 0.95 -4.23 3.25
C ASP A 25 1.81 -5.46 3.54
N ARG A 26 1.87 -5.86 4.81
CA ARG A 26 2.60 -7.07 5.19
C ARG A 26 1.99 -8.32 4.56
N GLU A 27 0.68 -8.43 4.58
CA GLU A 27 -0.01 -9.58 3.99
C GLU A 27 0.27 -9.70 2.50
N VAL A 28 0.18 -8.59 1.79
CA VAL A 28 0.47 -8.56 0.36
C VAL A 28 1.95 -8.89 0.12
N GLY A 29 2.84 -8.32 0.93
CA GLY A 29 4.26 -8.57 0.81
C GLY A 29 4.62 -10.03 0.99
N ILE A 30 4.01 -10.70 1.95
CA ILE A 30 4.22 -12.13 2.19
C ILE A 30 3.76 -12.94 0.98
N TRP A 31 2.60 -12.62 0.45
CA TRP A 31 2.07 -13.31 -0.72
C TRP A 31 3.00 -13.17 -1.93
N LEU A 32 3.46 -11.95 -2.16
CA LEU A 32 4.38 -11.68 -3.27
C LEU A 32 5.69 -12.46 -3.09
N GLU A 33 6.23 -12.46 -1.89
CA GLU A 33 7.47 -13.17 -1.59
C GLU A 33 7.29 -14.68 -1.79
N GLN A 34 6.17 -15.23 -1.35
CA GLN A 34 5.90 -16.66 -1.53
C GLN A 34 5.78 -17.04 -3.00
N ASN A 35 5.44 -16.11 -3.85
CA ASN A 35 5.32 -16.35 -5.28
C ASN A 35 6.55 -15.90 -6.07
N GLY A 36 7.63 -15.56 -5.37
CA GLY A 36 8.87 -15.18 -6.01
C GLY A 36 8.85 -13.83 -6.70
N ILE A 37 7.95 -12.96 -6.29
CA ILE A 37 7.80 -11.64 -6.89
C ILE A 37 8.47 -10.60 -6.01
N ASP A 38 9.36 -9.82 -6.60
CA ASP A 38 10.06 -8.75 -5.90
C ASP A 38 9.23 -7.46 -5.98
N VAL A 39 8.85 -6.96 -4.81
CA VAL A 39 8.05 -5.73 -4.72
C VAL A 39 8.76 -4.55 -5.39
N GLU A 40 10.08 -4.51 -5.30
CA GLU A 40 10.85 -3.43 -5.90
C GLU A 40 10.68 -3.36 -7.42
N LYS A 41 10.46 -4.50 -8.05
CA LYS A 41 10.23 -4.54 -9.49
C LYS A 41 8.87 -4.00 -9.88
N LEU A 42 7.91 -4.05 -8.97
CA LEU A 42 6.59 -3.48 -9.21
C LEU A 42 6.60 -1.95 -9.19
N SER A 43 7.56 -1.37 -8.51
CA SER A 43 7.70 0.08 -8.45
C SER A 43 8.72 0.58 -9.47
N ASP A 44 9.30 -0.31 -10.25
CA ASP A 44 10.30 0.04 -11.24
C ASP A 44 9.62 0.40 -12.54
N GLY A 45 9.75 1.55 -12.99
CA GLY A 45 9.08 2.02 -14.17
C GLY A 45 8.78 3.50 -14.05
N GLY A 46 9.55 4.14 -13.22
CA GLY A 46 9.42 5.55 -13.00
C GLY A 46 8.13 5.91 -12.32
N GLY A 47 7.45 4.89 -11.89
CA GLY A 47 6.25 5.19 -11.23
C GLY A 47 6.23 4.53 -9.91
N SER A 48 6.09 4.74 -9.04
CA SER A 48 5.69 4.43 -7.77
C SER A 48 4.57 3.41 -7.71
N GLY A 49 4.53 2.46 -8.58
CA GLY A 49 3.45 1.51 -8.70
C GLY A 49 2.82 1.05 -7.39
N TYR A 50 3.55 0.25 -6.62
CA TYR A 50 3.04 -0.27 -5.36
C TYR A 50 2.86 0.83 -4.30
N GLU A 51 3.77 1.81 -4.27
CA GLU A 51 3.71 2.89 -3.31
C GLU A 51 2.47 3.76 -3.47
N GLU A 52 1.93 3.84 -4.69
CA GLU A 52 0.73 4.63 -4.95
C GLU A 52 -0.46 4.17 -4.09
N LEU A 53 -0.53 2.88 -3.78
CA LEU A 53 -1.57 2.37 -2.90
C LEU A 53 -1.51 3.02 -1.51
N SER A 54 -0.29 3.22 -1.02
CA SER A 54 -0.08 3.85 0.28
C SER A 54 -0.49 5.32 0.29
N TYR A 55 -0.49 5.96 -0.87
CA TYR A 55 -0.91 7.35 -1.02
C TYR A 55 -2.40 7.50 -1.31
N GLY A 56 -3.11 6.38 -1.35
CA GLY A 56 -4.54 6.39 -1.59
C GLY A 56 -4.94 6.32 -3.06
N ASN A 57 -4.00 6.07 -3.95
CA ASN A 57 -4.30 5.89 -5.37
C ASN A 57 -4.52 4.41 -5.66
N ASP A 58 -5.67 4.08 -6.18
CA ASP A 58 -6.01 2.69 -6.45
C ASP A 58 -5.45 2.25 -7.80
N VAL A 59 -4.26 1.69 -7.77
CA VAL A 59 -3.59 1.16 -8.95
C VAL A 59 -3.61 -0.37 -8.95
N THR A 60 -4.58 -0.95 -8.27
CA THR A 60 -4.67 -2.39 -8.11
C THR A 60 -4.67 -3.14 -9.44
N ASP A 61 -5.51 -2.71 -10.39
CA ASP A 61 -5.62 -3.41 -11.67
C ASP A 61 -4.30 -3.37 -12.45
N GLU A 62 -3.60 -2.25 -12.38
CA GLU A 62 -2.30 -2.08 -13.05
C GLU A 62 -1.24 -2.97 -12.44
N LEU A 63 -1.22 -3.05 -11.11
CA LEU A 63 -0.29 -3.91 -10.40
C LEU A 63 -0.58 -5.39 -10.69
N CYS A 64 -1.83 -5.77 -10.69
CA CYS A 64 -2.21 -7.15 -11.00
C CYS A 64 -1.81 -7.53 -12.42
N ALA A 65 -1.96 -6.61 -13.36
CA ALA A 65 -1.54 -6.84 -14.74
C ALA A 65 -0.02 -7.04 -14.82
N GLN A 66 0.74 -6.25 -14.09
CA GLN A 66 2.20 -6.40 -14.05
C GLN A 66 2.59 -7.75 -13.48
N ILE A 67 1.95 -8.16 -12.39
CA ILE A 67 2.24 -9.45 -11.74
C ILE A 67 1.94 -10.60 -12.70
N GLU A 68 0.81 -10.54 -13.38
CA GLU A 68 0.43 -11.58 -14.34
C GLU A 68 1.41 -11.68 -15.50
N GLN A 69 1.94 -10.56 -15.95
CA GLN A 69 2.96 -10.57 -16.99
C GLN A 69 4.28 -11.18 -16.52
N MET A 70 4.61 -11.01 -15.26
CA MET A 70 5.82 -11.58 -14.70
C MET A 70 5.78 -13.10 -14.61
N GLU A 71 4.60 -13.65 -14.46
CA GLU A 71 4.44 -15.12 -14.35
C GLU A 71 4.60 -15.81 -15.69
N SER A 72 4.43 -15.11 -16.76
CA SER A 72 4.58 -15.69 -18.08
C SER A 72 6.00 -15.50 -18.59
#